data_f9dd81c72e8bc3f9fcf405651db89b29
#
_entry.id   f9dd81c72e8bc3f9fcf405651db89b29
#
_cell.length_a   1.000
_cell.length_b   1.000
_cell.length_c   1.000
_cell.angle_alpha   90.00
_cell.angle_beta   90.00
_cell.angle_gamma   90.00
#
_symmetry.space_group_name_H-M   'P 1'
#
loop_
_entity.id
_entity.type
_entity.pdbx_description
1 polymer ?
#
loop_
_entity_poly.entity_id
_entity_poly.type
_entity_poly.pdbx_seq_one_letter_code
_entity_poly.pdbx_strand_id
1 'polypeptide(L)'
;MENKYIDKEKEVANQERIIAKKKWQCMCPHCTETAINSHLLQQHGILDIVAENGHLYEMRFEDFYKWHTNDPMKVKRIGIQQAISFPLFCNKHDTELFAPIECNSIDFDDYTSQLLFSYRGLCSEIRKKQFVQIRSEIWPDCALKEESESGTNAGIKDLKYFKYLFEVELSTPKHKFTFLHVSYPFMPIYASGTVSFEPVDYNNQRSIDEAIKKKVWDGFFINIIPQNNSLEIIIGYHNNHVNKDLRKYVDSWKGLSTEQLQVKLTDLFTARLETWGMSPSLYVSISDDKKEWFMETQKKIYLDFSYDIRRELKENLFAD
;
A
#
# COMPACT_ATOMS: atom_id res chain seq x y z
N MET A 1 16.35 -20.50 -26.89
CA MET A 1 15.98 -19.46 -25.89
C MET A 1 14.53 -19.57 -25.43
N GLU A 2 13.55 -19.79 -26.33
CA GLU A 2 12.11 -19.92 -25.98
C GLU A 2 11.80 -20.97 -24.89
N ASN A 3 12.41 -22.17 -24.96
CA ASN A 3 12.14 -23.22 -23.95
C ASN A 3 12.53 -22.81 -22.51
N LYS A 4 13.55 -21.97 -22.34
CA LYS A 4 14.04 -21.55 -21.03
C LYS A 4 13.07 -20.56 -20.36
N TYR A 5 12.35 -19.75 -21.14
CA TYR A 5 11.33 -18.83 -20.64
C TYR A 5 10.03 -19.54 -20.27
N ILE A 6 9.59 -20.51 -21.09
CA ILE A 6 8.39 -21.32 -20.81
C ILE A 6 8.52 -22.10 -19.50
N ASP A 7 9.72 -22.60 -19.17
CA ASP A 7 9.94 -23.28 -17.90
C ASP A 7 9.90 -22.30 -16.71
N LYS A 8 10.39 -21.07 -16.89
CA LYS A 8 10.31 -20.03 -15.85
C LYS A 8 8.88 -19.53 -15.60
N GLU A 9 8.06 -19.39 -16.63
CA GLU A 9 6.63 -19.10 -16.46
C GLU A 9 5.90 -20.17 -15.66
N LYS A 10 6.25 -21.45 -15.83
CA LYS A 10 5.71 -22.54 -15.02
C LYS A 10 6.17 -22.46 -13.56
N GLU A 11 7.43 -22.11 -13.32
CA GLU A 11 7.96 -21.90 -11.98
C GLU A 11 7.22 -20.74 -11.28
N VAL A 12 7.03 -19.60 -11.97
CA VAL A 12 6.23 -18.46 -11.48
C VAL A 12 4.81 -18.90 -11.14
N ALA A 13 4.12 -19.58 -12.05
CA ALA A 13 2.77 -20.09 -11.80
C ALA A 13 2.72 -21.06 -10.60
N ASN A 14 3.79 -21.81 -10.38
CA ASN A 14 3.92 -22.69 -9.23
C ASN A 14 4.10 -21.89 -7.92
N GLN A 15 4.92 -20.83 -7.91
CA GLN A 15 5.08 -19.96 -6.73
C GLN A 15 3.76 -19.25 -6.36
N GLU A 16 3.02 -18.73 -7.35
CA GLU A 16 1.69 -18.16 -7.10
C GLU A 16 0.72 -19.20 -6.48
N ARG A 17 0.80 -20.46 -6.94
CA ARG A 17 0.02 -21.56 -6.35
C ARG A 17 0.45 -21.89 -4.92
N ILE A 18 1.75 -21.83 -4.62
CA ILE A 18 2.28 -22.02 -3.26
C ILE A 18 1.75 -20.92 -2.36
N ILE A 19 1.84 -19.65 -2.77
CA ILE A 19 1.32 -18.50 -2.02
C ILE A 19 -0.18 -18.65 -1.76
N ALA A 20 -0.96 -18.98 -2.78
CA ALA A 20 -2.42 -19.14 -2.70
C ALA A 20 -2.86 -20.30 -1.78
N LYS A 21 -2.08 -21.40 -1.73
CA LYS A 21 -2.37 -22.56 -0.90
C LYS A 21 -1.77 -22.51 0.51
N LYS A 22 -0.84 -21.60 0.75
CA LYS A 22 -0.18 -21.48 2.05
C LYS A 22 -1.20 -21.08 3.12
N LYS A 23 -1.25 -21.87 4.19
CA LYS A 23 -1.99 -21.51 5.41
C LYS A 23 -1.20 -20.46 6.16
N TRP A 24 -1.61 -19.21 6.00
CA TRP A 24 -0.99 -18.09 6.69
C TRP A 24 -1.52 -18.03 8.13
N GLN A 25 -0.64 -17.76 9.08
CA GLN A 25 -1.04 -17.55 10.46
C GLN A 25 -1.66 -16.17 10.63
N CYS A 26 -2.66 -16.07 11.51
CA CYS A 26 -3.25 -14.82 11.97
C CYS A 26 -2.17 -13.86 12.48
N MET A 27 -2.27 -12.59 12.12
CA MET A 27 -1.29 -11.57 12.53
C MET A 27 -1.56 -10.97 13.92
N CYS A 28 -2.67 -11.33 14.57
CA CYS A 28 -2.93 -10.94 15.95
C CYS A 28 -1.90 -11.59 16.89
N PRO A 29 -1.37 -10.86 17.90
CA PRO A 29 -0.40 -11.41 18.84
C PRO A 29 -0.90 -12.71 19.49
N HIS A 30 0.01 -13.67 19.62
CA HIS A 30 -0.23 -14.97 20.27
C HIS A 30 -1.35 -15.85 19.63
N CYS A 31 -1.91 -15.43 18.49
CA CYS A 31 -2.91 -16.24 17.78
C CYS A 31 -2.22 -17.24 16.85
N THR A 32 -2.60 -18.51 16.95
CA THR A 32 -2.10 -19.61 16.12
C THR A 32 -3.06 -20.03 15.01
N GLU A 33 -4.24 -19.43 14.96
CA GLU A 33 -5.29 -19.74 13.99
C GLU A 33 -4.87 -19.34 12.56
N THR A 34 -5.46 -20.03 11.59
CA THR A 34 -5.26 -19.71 10.18
C THR A 34 -5.95 -18.39 9.83
N ALA A 35 -5.23 -17.51 9.13
CA ALA A 35 -5.78 -16.28 8.58
C ALA A 35 -6.75 -16.56 7.43
N ILE A 36 -7.82 -15.77 7.37
CA ILE A 36 -8.71 -15.68 6.22
C ILE A 36 -8.32 -14.48 5.35
N ASN A 37 -8.86 -14.36 4.15
CA ASN A 37 -8.72 -13.16 3.34
C ASN A 37 -9.50 -12.02 3.98
N SER A 38 -8.80 -11.06 4.55
CA SER A 38 -9.33 -9.84 5.15
C SER A 38 -9.25 -8.70 4.16
N HIS A 39 -10.35 -7.98 3.92
CA HIS A 39 -10.34 -6.76 3.13
C HIS A 39 -9.75 -5.63 3.97
N LEU A 40 -8.93 -4.77 3.36
CA LEU A 40 -8.37 -3.60 4.06
C LEU A 40 -9.43 -2.53 4.33
N LEU A 41 -10.35 -2.37 3.39
CA LEU A 41 -11.56 -1.56 3.50
C LEU A 41 -12.78 -2.47 3.35
N GLN A 42 -13.80 -2.22 4.15
CA GLN A 42 -15.01 -3.03 4.16
C GLN A 42 -15.61 -3.22 2.76
N GLN A 43 -15.88 -4.47 2.39
CA GLN A 43 -16.46 -4.77 1.07
C GLN A 43 -17.84 -4.13 0.93
N HIS A 44 -18.75 -4.44 1.87
CA HIS A 44 -20.12 -3.91 1.90
C HIS A 44 -20.15 -2.58 2.66
N GLY A 45 -20.37 -1.48 1.94
CA GLY A 45 -20.42 -0.15 2.52
C GLY A 45 -19.27 0.79 2.14
N ILE A 46 -18.09 0.27 1.74
CA ILE A 46 -16.98 1.10 1.24
C ILE A 46 -16.66 0.73 -0.21
N LEU A 47 -16.24 -0.51 -0.47
CA LEU A 47 -15.85 -0.90 -1.82
C LEU A 47 -17.05 -1.00 -2.77
N ASP A 48 -18.23 -1.37 -2.27
CA ASP A 48 -19.47 -1.41 -3.06
C ASP A 48 -19.85 -0.03 -3.63
N ILE A 49 -19.47 1.07 -2.96
CA ILE A 49 -19.73 2.45 -3.43
C ILE A 49 -18.96 2.75 -4.72
N VAL A 50 -17.80 2.11 -4.88
CA VAL A 50 -16.88 2.33 -6.02
C VAL A 50 -17.05 1.25 -7.09
N ALA A 51 -17.54 0.07 -6.70
CA ALA A 51 -17.68 -1.07 -7.60
C ALA A 51 -18.81 -0.87 -8.62
N GLU A 52 -18.56 -1.25 -9.85
CA GLU A 52 -19.55 -1.27 -10.92
C GLU A 52 -19.72 -2.70 -11.44
N ASN A 53 -20.96 -3.21 -11.37
CA ASN A 53 -21.26 -4.62 -11.70
C ASN A 53 -20.36 -5.61 -10.98
N GLY A 54 -20.03 -5.32 -9.70
CA GLY A 54 -19.20 -6.16 -8.84
C GLY A 54 -17.70 -6.15 -9.19
N HIS A 55 -17.23 -5.15 -9.95
CA HIS A 55 -15.84 -5.04 -10.38
C HIS A 55 -15.24 -3.68 -10.08
N LEU A 56 -13.90 -3.68 -9.98
CA LEU A 56 -13.03 -2.54 -9.72
C LEU A 56 -11.78 -2.63 -10.61
N TYR A 57 -11.03 -1.56 -10.73
CA TYR A 57 -9.68 -1.57 -11.29
C TYR A 57 -8.65 -1.34 -10.19
N GLU A 58 -7.65 -2.21 -10.12
CA GLU A 58 -6.54 -2.11 -9.16
C GLU A 58 -5.18 -2.19 -9.82
N MET A 59 -4.23 -1.48 -9.22
CA MET A 59 -2.83 -1.67 -9.52
C MET A 59 -2.37 -3.05 -9.04
N ARG A 60 -1.70 -3.80 -9.92
CA ARG A 60 -1.16 -5.13 -9.65
C ARG A 60 0.25 -5.25 -10.20
N PHE A 61 1.14 -5.78 -9.39
CA PHE A 61 2.48 -6.15 -9.84
C PHE A 61 2.43 -7.43 -10.66
N GLU A 62 3.16 -7.41 -11.78
CA GLU A 62 3.47 -8.62 -12.52
C GLU A 62 4.74 -9.25 -11.95
N ASP A 63 4.87 -10.56 -12.11
CA ASP A 63 6.07 -11.25 -11.69
C ASP A 63 7.29 -10.84 -12.53
N PHE A 64 8.46 -10.82 -11.89
CA PHE A 64 9.74 -10.46 -12.50
C PHE A 64 9.99 -11.15 -13.85
N TYR A 65 9.65 -12.43 -13.99
CA TYR A 65 9.85 -13.16 -15.23
C TYR A 65 8.92 -12.73 -16.37
N LYS A 66 7.88 -11.97 -16.08
CA LYS A 66 6.97 -11.41 -17.09
C LYS A 66 7.39 -10.02 -17.55
N TRP A 67 8.37 -9.39 -16.92
CA TRP A 67 8.78 -8.03 -17.25
C TRP A 67 9.40 -7.89 -18.63
N HIS A 68 9.92 -8.97 -19.21
CA HIS A 68 10.43 -8.97 -20.59
C HIS A 68 9.33 -8.93 -21.66
N THR A 69 8.10 -9.36 -21.31
CA THR A 69 6.93 -9.35 -22.20
C THR A 69 5.86 -8.38 -21.77
N ASN A 70 5.87 -7.95 -20.51
CA ASN A 70 4.86 -7.11 -19.90
C ASN A 70 5.53 -6.06 -19.00
N ASP A 71 4.84 -4.96 -18.78
CA ASP A 71 5.26 -4.00 -17.77
C ASP A 71 5.23 -4.62 -16.37
N PRO A 72 6.16 -4.21 -15.46
CA PRO A 72 6.23 -4.74 -14.10
C PRO A 72 4.95 -4.50 -13.29
N MET A 73 4.15 -3.54 -13.72
CA MET A 73 2.88 -3.18 -13.09
C MET A 73 1.77 -3.06 -14.13
N LYS A 74 0.55 -3.37 -13.71
CA LYS A 74 -0.66 -3.23 -14.54
C LYS A 74 -1.85 -2.82 -13.71
N VAL A 75 -2.69 -1.97 -14.28
CA VAL A 75 -4.04 -1.76 -13.75
C VAL A 75 -4.95 -2.86 -14.30
N LYS A 76 -5.48 -3.69 -13.42
CA LYS A 76 -6.31 -4.85 -13.78
C LYS A 76 -7.74 -4.70 -13.29
N ARG A 77 -8.69 -5.13 -14.12
CA ARG A 77 -10.08 -5.31 -13.70
C ARG A 77 -10.18 -6.54 -12.82
N ILE A 78 -10.71 -6.39 -11.63
CA ILE A 78 -10.85 -7.46 -10.63
C ILE A 78 -12.26 -7.50 -10.05
N GLY A 79 -12.68 -8.66 -9.54
CA GLY A 79 -13.91 -8.75 -8.75
C GLY A 79 -13.73 -8.12 -7.37
N ILE A 80 -14.77 -7.49 -6.83
CA ILE A 80 -14.74 -6.81 -5.53
C ILE A 80 -14.25 -7.70 -4.39
N GLN A 81 -14.54 -9.01 -4.43
CA GLN A 81 -14.07 -9.98 -3.43
C GLN A 81 -12.54 -10.14 -3.40
N GLN A 82 -11.85 -9.70 -4.45
CA GLN A 82 -10.38 -9.77 -4.57
C GLN A 82 -9.72 -8.41 -4.30
N ALA A 83 -10.53 -7.36 -4.17
CA ALA A 83 -10.05 -5.99 -4.01
C ALA A 83 -9.35 -5.83 -2.65
N ILE A 84 -8.11 -5.32 -2.67
CA ILE A 84 -7.26 -5.08 -1.48
C ILE A 84 -7.48 -6.10 -0.36
N SER A 85 -7.50 -7.40 -0.72
CA SER A 85 -7.78 -8.52 0.18
C SER A 85 -6.53 -9.40 0.35
N PHE A 86 -6.18 -9.68 1.60
CA PHE A 86 -4.97 -10.43 1.98
C PHE A 86 -5.25 -11.38 3.15
N PRO A 87 -4.54 -12.51 3.27
CA PRO A 87 -4.67 -13.41 4.42
C PRO A 87 -4.00 -12.81 5.67
N LEU A 88 -4.73 -11.99 6.43
CA LEU A 88 -4.18 -11.22 7.56
C LEU A 88 -4.59 -11.77 8.92
N PHE A 89 -5.89 -11.90 9.18
CA PHE A 89 -6.43 -12.25 10.49
C PHE A 89 -7.30 -13.50 10.39
N CYS A 90 -7.47 -14.24 11.48
CA CYS A 90 -8.48 -15.30 11.54
C CYS A 90 -9.87 -14.69 11.65
N ASN A 91 -10.90 -15.46 11.35
CA ASN A 91 -12.29 -14.98 11.34
C ASN A 91 -12.68 -14.24 12.63
N LYS A 92 -12.28 -14.77 13.80
CA LYS A 92 -12.55 -14.12 15.09
C LYS A 92 -11.92 -12.73 15.17
N HIS A 93 -10.61 -12.63 14.91
CA HIS A 93 -9.89 -11.36 15.07
C HIS A 93 -10.23 -10.36 13.96
N ASP A 94 -10.57 -10.81 12.76
CA ASP A 94 -11.04 -9.92 11.69
C ASP A 94 -12.38 -9.28 12.07
N THR A 95 -13.30 -10.07 12.63
CA THR A 95 -14.62 -9.59 13.05
C THR A 95 -14.57 -8.73 14.32
N GLU A 96 -13.89 -9.21 15.38
CA GLU A 96 -13.96 -8.55 16.69
C GLU A 96 -13.08 -7.29 16.76
N LEU A 97 -11.85 -7.34 16.23
CA LEU A 97 -10.89 -6.24 16.32
C LEU A 97 -11.32 -5.05 15.43
N PHE A 98 -11.86 -5.32 14.24
CA PHE A 98 -12.20 -4.29 13.28
C PHE A 98 -13.67 -3.87 13.30
N ALA A 99 -14.48 -4.39 14.22
CA ALA A 99 -15.90 -4.00 14.38
C ALA A 99 -16.13 -2.47 14.39
N PRO A 100 -15.27 -1.62 15.03
CA PRO A 100 -15.46 -0.18 15.03
C PRO A 100 -15.39 0.46 13.65
N ILE A 101 -14.64 -0.13 12.71
CA ILE A 101 -14.46 0.38 11.34
C ILE A 101 -15.24 -0.43 10.29
N GLU A 102 -16.08 -1.37 10.72
CA GLU A 102 -16.94 -2.18 9.86
C GLU A 102 -18.43 -1.95 10.16
N CYS A 103 -18.76 -0.89 10.88
CA CYS A 103 -20.12 -0.46 11.17
C CYS A 103 -20.66 0.50 10.08
N ASN A 104 -21.98 0.73 10.09
CA ASN A 104 -22.64 1.61 9.12
C ASN A 104 -22.35 3.10 9.31
N SER A 105 -21.84 3.50 10.48
CA SER A 105 -21.51 4.89 10.81
C SER A 105 -20.13 4.93 11.46
N ILE A 106 -19.11 5.10 10.64
CA ILE A 106 -17.73 5.17 11.09
C ILE A 106 -17.41 6.62 11.48
N ASP A 107 -16.87 6.81 12.69
CA ASP A 107 -16.27 8.07 13.09
C ASP A 107 -14.81 8.10 12.63
N PHE A 108 -14.53 8.89 11.57
CA PHE A 108 -13.19 9.03 11.01
C PHE A 108 -12.29 9.94 11.83
N ASP A 109 -12.84 10.72 12.76
CA ASP A 109 -12.08 11.53 13.73
C ASP A 109 -11.74 10.75 14.99
N ASP A 110 -12.40 9.60 15.22
CA ASP A 110 -12.07 8.74 16.36
C ASP A 110 -10.67 8.13 16.22
N TYR A 111 -9.86 8.34 17.25
CA TYR A 111 -8.46 7.87 17.28
C TYR A 111 -8.34 6.36 17.11
N THR A 112 -9.25 5.59 17.69
CA THR A 112 -9.24 4.11 17.58
C THR A 112 -9.55 3.68 16.15
N SER A 113 -10.51 4.32 15.50
CA SER A 113 -10.83 4.06 14.08
C SER A 113 -9.62 4.35 13.18
N GLN A 114 -8.93 5.46 13.40
CA GLN A 114 -7.72 5.84 12.66
C GLN A 114 -6.57 4.83 12.87
N LEU A 115 -6.40 4.36 14.11
CA LEU A 115 -5.43 3.30 14.42
C LEU A 115 -5.79 1.98 13.71
N LEU A 116 -7.05 1.56 13.74
CA LEU A 116 -7.49 0.28 13.17
C LEU A 116 -7.33 0.24 11.65
N PHE A 117 -7.73 1.30 10.92
CA PHE A 117 -7.48 1.41 9.48
C PHE A 117 -5.99 1.30 9.17
N SER A 118 -5.16 2.06 9.89
CA SER A 118 -3.72 2.10 9.69
C SER A 118 -3.04 0.77 10.05
N TYR A 119 -3.47 0.13 11.12
CA TYR A 119 -2.98 -1.19 11.54
C TYR A 119 -3.28 -2.28 10.51
N ARG A 120 -4.51 -2.30 9.95
CA ARG A 120 -4.90 -3.25 8.91
C ARG A 120 -4.06 -3.04 7.64
N GLY A 121 -3.88 -1.80 7.20
CA GLY A 121 -3.00 -1.43 6.10
C GLY A 121 -1.55 -1.85 6.31
N LEU A 122 -1.00 -1.59 7.50
CA LEU A 122 0.35 -2.01 7.87
C LEU A 122 0.54 -3.54 7.82
N CYS A 123 -0.42 -4.29 8.33
CA CYS A 123 -0.39 -5.76 8.28
C CYS A 123 -0.36 -6.28 6.83
N SER A 124 -1.08 -5.62 5.92
CA SER A 124 -1.05 -5.99 4.51
C SER A 124 0.33 -5.79 3.88
N GLU A 125 1.04 -4.71 4.24
CA GLU A 125 2.40 -4.46 3.74
C GLU A 125 3.39 -5.55 4.20
N ILE A 126 3.28 -6.02 5.44
CA ILE A 126 4.06 -7.17 5.91
C ILE A 126 3.76 -8.40 5.06
N ARG A 127 2.48 -8.69 4.79
CA ARG A 127 2.06 -9.85 4.02
C ARG A 127 2.52 -9.79 2.57
N LYS A 128 2.42 -8.63 1.92
CA LYS A 128 2.94 -8.42 0.57
C LYS A 128 4.44 -8.69 0.49
N LYS A 129 5.22 -8.18 1.43
CA LYS A 129 6.66 -8.45 1.49
C LYS A 129 6.97 -9.94 1.72
N GLN A 130 6.16 -10.65 2.49
CA GLN A 130 6.28 -12.11 2.63
C GLN A 130 5.96 -12.86 1.33
N PHE A 131 5.05 -12.35 0.48
CA PHE A 131 4.84 -12.88 -0.86
C PHE A 131 6.06 -12.65 -1.76
N VAL A 132 6.67 -11.46 -1.69
CA VAL A 132 7.92 -11.17 -2.42
C VAL A 132 9.04 -12.14 -2.01
N GLN A 133 9.20 -12.44 -0.72
CA GLN A 133 10.19 -13.42 -0.27
C GLN A 133 10.00 -14.80 -0.92
N ILE A 134 8.74 -15.27 -1.05
CA ILE A 134 8.48 -16.56 -1.71
C ILE A 134 8.74 -16.46 -3.22
N ARG A 135 8.35 -15.35 -3.86
CA ARG A 135 8.56 -15.15 -5.29
C ARG A 135 10.04 -15.05 -5.65
N SER A 136 10.85 -14.40 -4.82
CA SER A 136 12.29 -14.23 -5.07
C SER A 136 13.08 -15.53 -5.00
N GLU A 137 12.55 -16.60 -4.39
CA GLU A 137 13.22 -17.91 -4.32
C GLU A 137 13.61 -18.47 -5.70
N ILE A 138 12.82 -18.18 -6.74
CA ILE A 138 13.08 -18.64 -8.11
C ILE A 138 13.83 -17.64 -8.98
N TRP A 139 14.13 -16.43 -8.47
CA TRP A 139 14.87 -15.45 -9.22
C TRP A 139 16.32 -15.88 -9.43
N PRO A 140 16.95 -15.52 -10.56
CA PRO A 140 18.36 -15.81 -10.77
C PRO A 140 19.21 -15.06 -9.74
N ASP A 141 20.30 -15.67 -9.31
CA ASP A 141 21.27 -15.02 -8.43
C ASP A 141 21.94 -13.86 -9.18
N CYS A 142 21.60 -12.66 -8.78
CA CYS A 142 22.08 -11.41 -9.36
C CYS A 142 21.94 -10.25 -8.36
N ALA A 143 22.60 -9.13 -8.62
CA ALA A 143 22.55 -7.96 -7.73
C ALA A 143 21.13 -7.46 -7.46
N LEU A 144 20.22 -7.51 -8.45
CA LEU A 144 18.83 -7.11 -8.27
C LEU A 144 18.08 -8.00 -7.26
N LYS A 145 18.37 -9.31 -7.25
CA LYS A 145 17.79 -10.23 -6.25
C LYS A 145 18.32 -9.90 -4.86
N GLU A 146 19.62 -9.72 -4.71
CA GLU A 146 20.26 -9.40 -3.43
C GLU A 146 19.74 -8.08 -2.85
N GLU A 147 19.62 -7.04 -3.67
CA GLU A 147 19.06 -5.75 -3.28
C GLU A 147 17.59 -5.86 -2.88
N SER A 148 16.78 -6.58 -3.67
CA SER A 148 15.37 -6.82 -3.40
C SER A 148 15.17 -7.59 -2.09
N GLU A 149 15.96 -8.64 -1.84
CA GLU A 149 15.89 -9.42 -0.60
C GLU A 149 16.33 -8.60 0.62
N SER A 150 17.42 -7.84 0.49
CA SER A 150 17.92 -6.94 1.54
C SER A 150 16.87 -5.89 1.90
N GLY A 151 16.33 -5.18 0.90
CA GLY A 151 15.28 -4.18 1.10
C GLY A 151 13.98 -4.77 1.65
N THR A 152 13.58 -5.95 1.18
CA THR A 152 12.39 -6.67 1.67
C THR A 152 12.56 -7.05 3.15
N ASN A 153 13.71 -7.60 3.53
CA ASN A 153 13.99 -8.01 4.91
C ASN A 153 14.06 -6.80 5.85
N ALA A 154 14.71 -5.72 5.45
CA ALA A 154 14.74 -4.47 6.21
C ALA A 154 13.33 -3.90 6.39
N GLY A 155 12.54 -3.82 5.31
CA GLY A 155 11.17 -3.34 5.37
C GLY A 155 10.26 -4.22 6.25
N ILE A 156 10.38 -5.55 6.23
CA ILE A 156 9.63 -6.43 7.13
C ILE A 156 10.00 -6.16 8.59
N LYS A 157 11.28 -5.92 8.89
CA LYS A 157 11.74 -5.59 10.24
C LYS A 157 11.10 -4.30 10.74
N ASP A 158 11.11 -3.25 9.94
CA ASP A 158 10.54 -1.95 10.28
C ASP A 158 9.01 -2.04 10.46
N LEU A 159 8.33 -2.70 9.52
CA LEU A 159 6.88 -2.90 9.59
C LEU A 159 6.47 -3.74 10.81
N LYS A 160 7.23 -4.77 11.17
CA LYS A 160 6.98 -5.55 12.41
C LYS A 160 7.18 -4.72 13.66
N TYR A 161 8.14 -3.79 13.66
CA TYR A 161 8.32 -2.87 14.77
C TYR A 161 7.13 -1.89 14.89
N PHE A 162 6.69 -1.30 13.78
CA PHE A 162 5.48 -0.47 13.79
C PHE A 162 4.23 -1.26 14.20
N LYS A 163 4.12 -2.52 13.74
CA LYS A 163 3.03 -3.41 14.15
C LYS A 163 2.98 -3.56 15.68
N TYR A 164 4.12 -3.80 16.31
CA TYR A 164 4.22 -3.84 17.77
C TYR A 164 3.78 -2.50 18.41
N LEU A 165 4.18 -1.35 17.87
CA LEU A 165 3.76 -0.04 18.40
C LEU A 165 2.24 0.16 18.30
N PHE A 166 1.61 -0.26 17.20
CA PHE A 166 0.15 -0.23 17.08
C PHE A 166 -0.53 -1.15 18.10
N GLU A 167 -0.02 -2.34 18.31
CA GLU A 167 -0.59 -3.29 19.28
C GLU A 167 -0.51 -2.78 20.72
N VAL A 168 0.60 -2.15 21.09
CA VAL A 168 0.74 -1.47 22.37
C VAL A 168 -0.25 -0.32 22.51
N GLU A 169 -0.41 0.48 21.46
CA GLU A 169 -1.29 1.64 21.45
C GLU A 169 -2.77 1.23 21.50
N LEU A 170 -3.17 0.20 20.76
CA LEU A 170 -4.51 -0.37 20.79
C LEU A 170 -4.87 -0.98 22.15
N SER A 171 -3.88 -1.58 22.84
CA SER A 171 -4.11 -2.16 24.17
C SER A 171 -4.11 -1.14 25.29
N THR A 172 -3.31 -0.08 25.16
CA THR A 172 -3.12 0.97 26.19
C THR A 172 -2.85 2.31 25.51
N PRO A 173 -3.91 3.02 25.09
CA PRO A 173 -3.78 4.28 24.34
C PRO A 173 -2.98 5.33 25.11
N LYS A 174 -1.95 5.87 24.45
CA LYS A 174 -1.08 6.95 24.96
C LYS A 174 -0.93 8.09 23.96
N HIS A 175 -1.72 8.06 22.90
CA HIS A 175 -1.69 9.02 21.78
C HIS A 175 -0.28 9.19 21.18
N LYS A 176 0.40 8.05 20.95
CA LYS A 176 1.74 8.02 20.34
C LYS A 176 1.73 8.16 18.81
N PHE A 177 0.55 8.08 18.22
CA PHE A 177 0.36 8.37 16.81
C PHE A 177 -0.33 9.74 16.66
N THR A 178 0.01 10.43 15.58
CA THR A 178 -0.68 11.65 15.14
C THR A 178 -1.34 11.35 13.81
N PHE A 179 -2.62 11.64 13.72
CA PHE A 179 -3.40 11.49 12.50
C PHE A 179 -3.96 12.83 12.06
N LEU A 180 -4.05 12.98 10.75
CA LEU A 180 -4.82 14.00 10.07
C LEU A 180 -5.97 13.31 9.36
N HIS A 181 -7.20 13.69 9.68
CA HIS A 181 -8.38 13.35 8.89
C HIS A 181 -8.80 14.57 8.07
N VAL A 182 -9.07 14.37 6.78
CA VAL A 182 -9.61 15.39 5.88
C VAL A 182 -10.67 14.77 4.98
N SER A 183 -11.74 15.52 4.75
CA SER A 183 -12.85 15.13 3.89
C SER A 183 -12.87 15.99 2.64
N TYR A 184 -13.01 15.36 1.48
CA TYR A 184 -13.08 15.99 0.15
C TYR A 184 -14.35 15.57 -0.59
N PRO A 185 -14.73 16.27 -1.66
CA PRO A 185 -15.80 15.80 -2.55
C PRO A 185 -15.53 14.37 -3.02
N PHE A 186 -16.60 13.61 -3.20
CA PHE A 186 -16.53 12.22 -3.62
C PHE A 186 -15.68 12.03 -4.89
N MET A 187 -14.80 11.07 -4.84
CA MET A 187 -14.05 10.54 -5.96
C MET A 187 -14.03 9.01 -5.84
N PRO A 188 -14.35 8.26 -6.91
CA PRO A 188 -14.50 6.80 -6.82
C PRO A 188 -13.15 6.06 -6.84
N ILE A 189 -12.32 6.34 -5.83
CA ILE A 189 -11.01 5.75 -5.61
C ILE A 189 -10.90 5.25 -4.16
N TYR A 190 -10.02 4.30 -3.94
CA TYR A 190 -9.73 3.77 -2.61
C TYR A 190 -8.27 3.37 -2.49
N ALA A 191 -7.72 3.47 -1.30
CA ALA A 191 -6.36 3.03 -1.02
C ALA A 191 -6.15 2.74 0.47
N SER A 192 -5.21 1.86 0.78
CA SER A 192 -4.76 1.61 2.15
C SER A 192 -3.33 1.09 2.17
N GLY A 193 -2.47 1.66 3.00
CA GLY A 193 -1.12 1.14 3.14
C GLY A 193 -0.21 1.99 4.02
N THR A 194 1.05 1.58 4.03
CA THR A 194 2.13 2.21 4.78
C THR A 194 3.27 2.54 3.84
N VAL A 195 3.79 3.75 3.96
CA VAL A 195 4.85 4.27 3.09
C VAL A 195 6.05 4.64 3.95
N SER A 196 7.23 4.12 3.61
CA SER A 196 8.49 4.60 4.15
C SER A 196 8.79 5.99 3.60
N PHE A 197 9.18 6.92 4.47
CA PHE A 197 9.48 8.31 4.12
C PHE A 197 10.81 8.75 4.73
N GLU A 198 11.87 8.04 4.37
CA GLU A 198 13.23 8.36 4.79
C GLU A 198 13.98 9.09 3.66
N PRO A 199 14.23 10.39 3.79
CA PRO A 199 14.94 11.13 2.75
C PRO A 199 16.43 10.78 2.79
N VAL A 200 16.89 10.00 1.82
CA VAL A 200 18.30 9.67 1.64
C VAL A 200 18.85 10.44 0.43
N ASP A 201 19.93 11.18 0.63
CA ASP A 201 20.70 11.76 -0.47
C ASP A 201 21.77 10.76 -0.90
N TYR A 202 21.49 10.01 -1.94
CA TYR A 202 22.38 8.97 -2.46
C TYR A 202 23.68 9.52 -3.10
N ASN A 203 23.77 10.83 -3.31
CA ASN A 203 25.01 11.50 -3.74
C ASN A 203 25.89 11.92 -2.56
N ASN A 204 25.44 11.72 -1.33
CA ASN A 204 26.12 12.12 -0.10
C ASN A 204 26.34 10.90 0.80
N GLN A 205 27.58 10.43 0.88
CA GLN A 205 27.95 9.25 1.67
C GLN A 205 27.53 9.37 3.15
N ARG A 206 27.62 10.58 3.73
CA ARG A 206 27.18 10.80 5.12
C ARG A 206 25.69 10.57 5.28
N SER A 207 24.86 11.01 4.31
CA SER A 207 23.42 10.78 4.32
C SER A 207 23.09 9.29 4.27
N ILE A 208 23.79 8.55 3.43
CA ILE A 208 23.67 7.09 3.32
C ILE A 208 24.06 6.42 4.64
N ASP A 209 25.18 6.79 5.24
CA ASP A 209 25.66 6.23 6.50
C ASP A 209 24.71 6.52 7.66
N GLU A 210 24.09 7.70 7.69
CA GLU A 210 23.08 8.07 8.69
C GLU A 210 21.81 7.23 8.53
N ALA A 211 21.33 7.04 7.30
CA ALA A 211 20.17 6.21 7.01
C ALA A 211 20.40 4.73 7.37
N ILE A 212 21.59 4.19 7.07
CA ILE A 212 21.97 2.81 7.42
C ILE A 212 22.02 2.61 8.95
N LYS A 213 22.52 3.63 9.70
CA LYS A 213 22.57 3.57 11.15
C LYS A 213 21.22 3.68 11.84
N LYS A 214 20.21 4.20 11.15
CA LYS A 214 18.86 4.33 11.68
C LYS A 214 18.24 2.95 11.85
N LYS A 215 17.78 2.65 13.06
CA LYS A 215 17.22 1.32 13.38
C LYS A 215 15.88 1.05 12.71
N VAL A 216 15.06 2.09 12.56
CA VAL A 216 13.73 2.07 11.95
C VAL A 216 13.55 3.35 11.16
N TRP A 217 13.14 3.25 9.92
CA TRP A 217 12.90 4.40 9.06
C TRP A 217 11.58 5.09 9.41
N ASP A 218 11.53 6.39 9.20
CA ASP A 218 10.28 7.15 9.31
C ASP A 218 9.31 6.74 8.22
N GLY A 219 8.01 6.85 8.51
CA GLY A 219 6.99 6.49 7.56
C GLY A 219 5.62 6.99 7.98
N PHE A 220 4.67 6.93 7.04
CA PHE A 220 3.29 7.29 7.27
C PHE A 220 2.34 6.16 6.89
N PHE A 221 1.15 6.23 7.47
CA PHE A 221 0.03 5.33 7.20
C PHE A 221 -1.03 6.14 6.49
N ILE A 222 -1.63 5.60 5.44
CA ILE A 222 -2.64 6.31 4.69
C ILE A 222 -3.80 5.39 4.31
N ASN A 223 -5.02 5.92 4.47
CA ASN A 223 -6.24 5.29 4.03
C ASN A 223 -7.08 6.31 3.27
N ILE A 224 -7.53 5.96 2.10
CA ILE A 224 -8.41 6.75 1.24
C ILE A 224 -9.69 5.96 1.11
N ILE A 225 -10.76 6.50 1.69
CA ILE A 225 -11.99 5.78 2.00
C ILE A 225 -13.15 6.50 1.33
N PRO A 226 -13.68 5.97 0.23
CA PRO A 226 -14.84 6.56 -0.43
C PRO A 226 -16.10 6.37 0.44
N GLN A 227 -16.88 7.42 0.55
CA GLN A 227 -18.21 7.46 1.14
C GLN A 227 -19.20 7.97 0.09
N ASN A 228 -20.51 7.86 0.33
CA ASN A 228 -21.53 8.21 -0.68
C ASN A 228 -21.38 9.61 -1.27
N ASN A 229 -20.95 10.60 -0.47
CA ASN A 229 -20.86 12.00 -0.90
C ASN A 229 -19.46 12.61 -0.68
N SER A 230 -18.52 11.84 -0.15
CA SER A 230 -17.20 12.34 0.24
C SER A 230 -16.11 11.31 0.01
N LEU A 231 -14.89 11.77 0.00
CA LEU A 231 -13.68 10.98 0.07
C LEU A 231 -12.97 11.30 1.37
N GLU A 232 -12.96 10.35 2.29
CA GLU A 232 -12.31 10.50 3.58
C GLU A 232 -10.85 10.05 3.49
N ILE A 233 -9.94 10.89 3.93
CA ILE A 233 -8.50 10.58 3.93
C ILE A 233 -7.98 10.64 5.35
N ILE A 234 -7.48 9.53 5.83
CA ILE A 234 -6.75 9.41 7.09
C ILE A 234 -5.28 9.23 6.76
N ILE A 235 -4.44 10.15 7.19
CA ILE A 235 -2.98 10.05 7.05
C ILE A 235 -2.32 10.33 8.40
N GLY A 236 -1.35 9.51 8.80
CA GLY A 236 -0.72 9.67 10.10
C GLY A 236 0.65 9.04 10.21
N TYR A 237 1.30 9.30 11.34
CA TYR A 237 2.64 8.81 11.66
C TYR A 237 2.79 8.55 13.16
N HIS A 238 3.81 7.79 13.53
CA HIS A 238 4.20 7.64 14.93
C HIS A 238 5.10 8.80 15.37
N ASN A 239 4.83 9.41 16.54
CA ASN A 239 5.45 10.67 17.00
C ASN A 239 6.98 10.59 17.15
N ASN A 240 7.55 9.41 17.38
CA ASN A 240 8.99 9.21 17.48
C ASN A 240 9.64 8.76 16.15
N HIS A 241 8.85 8.54 15.10
CA HIS A 241 9.29 8.06 13.78
C HIS A 241 8.75 9.00 12.69
N VAL A 242 9.12 10.27 12.79
CA VAL A 242 8.68 11.32 11.89
C VAL A 242 9.76 12.38 11.76
N ASN A 243 10.25 12.59 10.54
CA ASN A 243 11.15 13.70 10.20
C ASN A 243 10.38 14.96 9.79
N LYS A 244 11.09 16.06 9.58
CA LYS A 244 10.50 17.35 9.22
C LYS A 244 9.78 17.32 7.87
N ASP A 245 10.33 16.61 6.90
CA ASP A 245 9.77 16.56 5.55
C ASP A 245 8.51 15.70 5.52
N LEU A 246 8.49 14.60 6.27
CA LEU A 246 7.28 13.80 6.46
C LEU A 246 6.14 14.62 7.12
N ARG A 247 6.43 15.42 8.15
CA ARG A 247 5.42 16.31 8.76
C ARG A 247 4.84 17.29 7.73
N LYS A 248 5.69 17.92 6.93
CA LYS A 248 5.24 18.81 5.85
C LYS A 248 4.39 18.07 4.82
N TYR A 249 4.79 16.85 4.45
CA TYR A 249 4.02 16.04 3.52
C TYR A 249 2.62 15.71 4.06
N VAL A 250 2.51 15.30 5.32
CA VAL A 250 1.21 15.06 5.97
C VAL A 250 0.39 16.35 6.05
N ASP A 251 0.98 17.45 6.47
CA ASP A 251 0.28 18.73 6.56
C ASP A 251 -0.20 19.27 5.20
N SER A 252 0.50 18.93 4.12
CA SER A 252 0.15 19.35 2.75
C SER A 252 -1.12 18.70 2.17
N TRP A 253 -1.73 17.76 2.88
CA TRP A 253 -3.04 17.21 2.54
C TRP A 253 -4.22 18.07 2.99
N LYS A 254 -3.99 19.16 3.72
CA LYS A 254 -5.03 20.06 4.21
C LYS A 254 -5.47 21.08 3.16
N GLY A 255 -6.78 21.29 3.03
CA GLY A 255 -7.35 22.44 2.30
C GLY A 255 -7.07 22.44 0.80
N LEU A 256 -6.91 21.27 0.17
CA LEU A 256 -6.65 21.16 -1.26
C LEU A 256 -7.93 21.45 -2.07
N SER A 257 -7.78 22.15 -3.19
CA SER A 257 -8.81 22.16 -4.22
C SER A 257 -8.94 20.76 -4.87
N THR A 258 -10.01 20.51 -5.62
CA THR A 258 -10.19 19.24 -6.33
C THR A 258 -9.01 18.92 -7.22
N GLU A 259 -8.53 19.90 -8.00
CA GLU A 259 -7.38 19.73 -8.89
C GLU A 259 -6.09 19.42 -8.10
N GLN A 260 -5.84 20.15 -7.01
CA GLN A 260 -4.69 19.91 -6.14
C GLN A 260 -4.74 18.53 -5.49
N LEU A 261 -5.93 18.08 -5.08
CA LEU A 261 -6.14 16.72 -4.57
C LEU A 261 -5.82 15.67 -5.62
N GLN A 262 -6.29 15.85 -6.85
CA GLN A 262 -6.01 14.93 -7.95
C GLN A 262 -4.51 14.83 -8.25
N VAL A 263 -3.79 15.95 -8.26
CA VAL A 263 -2.31 15.96 -8.39
C VAL A 263 -1.66 15.22 -7.23
N LYS A 264 -2.11 15.47 -6.01
CA LYS A 264 -1.58 14.80 -4.81
C LYS A 264 -1.81 13.29 -4.81
N LEU A 265 -2.99 12.87 -5.26
CA LEU A 265 -3.32 11.46 -5.45
C LEU A 265 -2.49 10.83 -6.56
N THR A 266 -2.26 11.55 -7.65
CA THR A 266 -1.38 11.09 -8.74
C THR A 266 0.04 10.85 -8.23
N ASP A 267 0.61 11.80 -7.47
CA ASP A 267 1.92 11.63 -6.84
C ASP A 267 1.96 10.41 -5.90
N LEU A 268 0.95 10.29 -5.03
CA LEU A 268 0.86 9.17 -4.10
C LEU A 268 0.85 7.82 -4.82
N PHE A 269 0.01 7.67 -5.84
CA PHE A 269 -0.19 6.41 -6.55
C PHE A 269 0.92 6.07 -7.53
N THR A 270 1.61 7.08 -8.07
CA THR A 270 2.73 6.86 -8.99
C THR A 270 4.02 6.53 -8.26
N ALA A 271 4.30 7.21 -7.13
CA ALA A 271 5.63 7.19 -6.52
C ALA A 271 5.71 6.53 -5.15
N ARG A 272 4.57 6.24 -4.48
CA ARG A 272 4.60 5.92 -3.05
C ARG A 272 3.77 4.72 -2.63
N LEU A 273 2.57 4.55 -3.18
CA LEU A 273 1.60 3.58 -2.70
C LEU A 273 1.15 2.63 -3.81
N GLU A 274 1.28 1.35 -3.54
CA GLU A 274 0.95 0.29 -4.50
C GLU A 274 -0.47 -0.26 -4.33
N THR A 275 -1.03 -0.14 -3.13
CA THR A 275 -2.32 -0.76 -2.77
C THR A 275 -3.44 0.27 -2.91
N TRP A 276 -3.95 0.42 -4.12
CA TRP A 276 -5.02 1.34 -4.46
C TRP A 276 -5.81 0.87 -5.68
N GLY A 277 -7.01 1.42 -5.83
CA GLY A 277 -7.87 1.12 -6.97
C GLY A 277 -8.93 2.20 -7.19
N MET A 278 -9.73 2.00 -8.23
CA MET A 278 -10.75 2.94 -8.67
C MET A 278 -11.94 2.22 -9.33
N SER A 279 -13.01 2.97 -9.57
CA SER A 279 -14.15 2.47 -10.33
C SER A 279 -13.80 2.23 -11.81
N PRO A 280 -14.53 1.31 -12.46
CA PRO A 280 -14.42 1.10 -13.91
C PRO A 280 -14.64 2.36 -14.74
N SER A 281 -15.67 3.16 -14.44
CA SER A 281 -15.96 4.40 -15.20
C SER A 281 -14.85 5.43 -15.04
N LEU A 282 -14.27 5.60 -13.85
CA LEU A 282 -13.13 6.50 -13.66
C LEU A 282 -11.91 6.02 -14.46
N TYR A 283 -11.61 4.71 -14.44
CA TYR A 283 -10.50 4.17 -15.22
C TYR A 283 -10.68 4.40 -16.74
N VAL A 284 -11.90 4.22 -17.23
CA VAL A 284 -12.22 4.43 -18.65
C VAL A 284 -12.12 5.91 -19.05
N SER A 285 -12.45 6.84 -18.15
CA SER A 285 -12.36 8.29 -18.43
C SER A 285 -10.93 8.82 -18.54
N ILE A 286 -9.95 8.13 -17.94
CA ILE A 286 -8.54 8.50 -18.09
C ILE A 286 -8.09 8.24 -19.53
N SER A 287 -7.49 9.23 -20.18
CA SER A 287 -6.98 9.08 -21.55
C SER A 287 -5.83 8.05 -21.62
N ASP A 288 -5.67 7.44 -22.79
CA ASP A 288 -4.63 6.41 -22.95
C ASP A 288 -3.22 7.00 -22.81
N ASP A 289 -2.99 8.24 -23.28
CA ASP A 289 -1.70 8.95 -23.09
C ASP A 289 -1.35 9.12 -21.60
N LYS A 290 -2.35 9.43 -20.76
CA LYS A 290 -2.14 9.56 -19.32
C LYS A 290 -1.91 8.21 -18.65
N LYS A 291 -2.60 7.15 -19.07
CA LYS A 291 -2.34 5.79 -18.60
C LYS A 291 -0.92 5.35 -18.95
N GLU A 292 -0.48 5.61 -20.18
CA GLU A 292 0.87 5.31 -20.64
C GLU A 292 1.92 6.11 -19.83
N TRP A 293 1.74 7.43 -19.72
CA TRP A 293 2.61 8.27 -18.88
C TRP A 293 2.71 7.76 -17.44
N PHE A 294 1.57 7.41 -16.83
CA PHE A 294 1.52 6.91 -15.47
C PHE A 294 2.33 5.62 -15.31
N MET A 295 2.12 4.65 -16.21
CA MET A 295 2.82 3.37 -16.18
C MET A 295 4.32 3.52 -16.42
N GLU A 296 4.72 4.34 -17.38
CA GLU A 296 6.15 4.59 -17.65
C GLU A 296 6.84 5.32 -16.50
N THR A 297 6.17 6.32 -15.90
CA THR A 297 6.73 7.08 -14.78
C THR A 297 6.88 6.19 -13.55
N GLN A 298 5.87 5.39 -13.25
CA GLN A 298 5.90 4.44 -12.14
C GLN A 298 7.02 3.41 -12.32
N LYS A 299 7.20 2.87 -13.53
CA LYS A 299 8.29 1.95 -13.87
C LYS A 299 9.66 2.60 -13.67
N LYS A 300 9.84 3.85 -14.11
CA LYS A 300 11.09 4.60 -13.91
C LYS A 300 11.41 4.79 -12.44
N ILE A 301 10.41 5.20 -11.63
CA ILE A 301 10.58 5.39 -10.19
C ILE A 301 10.87 4.06 -9.48
N TYR A 302 10.14 3.00 -9.84
CA TYR A 302 10.34 1.67 -9.25
C TYR A 302 11.73 1.08 -9.49
N LEU A 303 12.33 1.39 -10.64
CA LEU A 303 13.68 0.95 -11.00
C LEU A 303 14.78 1.92 -10.57
N ASP A 304 14.43 3.11 -10.07
CA ASP A 304 15.39 4.12 -9.57
C ASP A 304 15.52 4.02 -8.05
N PHE A 305 16.46 3.23 -7.59
CA PHE A 305 16.75 3.08 -6.15
C PHE A 305 17.28 4.37 -5.51
N SER A 306 17.62 5.39 -6.29
CA SER A 306 18.08 6.70 -5.82
C SER A 306 16.96 7.76 -5.82
N TYR A 307 15.70 7.38 -6.08
CA TYR A 307 14.58 8.31 -6.13
C TYR A 307 14.41 9.07 -4.81
N ASP A 308 14.46 10.39 -4.88
CA ASP A 308 14.27 11.25 -3.70
C ASP A 308 12.79 11.28 -3.32
N ILE A 309 12.45 10.64 -2.21
CA ILE A 309 11.09 10.55 -1.68
C ILE A 309 10.46 11.92 -1.37
N ARG A 310 11.24 13.00 -1.26
CA ARG A 310 10.74 14.37 -1.06
C ARG A 310 10.21 14.99 -2.36
N ARG A 311 10.59 14.45 -3.51
CA ARG A 311 10.13 14.93 -4.82
C ARG A 311 8.65 14.60 -4.98
N GLU A 312 7.83 15.62 -5.25
CA GLU A 312 6.42 15.46 -5.59
C GLU A 312 6.19 15.69 -7.07
N LEU A 313 5.46 14.79 -7.70
CA LEU A 313 5.01 14.92 -9.08
C LEU A 313 3.97 16.05 -9.19
N LYS A 314 3.88 16.67 -10.36
CA LYS A 314 2.95 17.79 -10.60
C LYS A 314 1.86 17.46 -11.64
N GLU A 315 1.96 16.31 -12.22
CA GLU A 315 1.04 15.80 -13.22
C GLU A 315 -0.28 15.40 -12.55
N ASN A 316 -1.35 15.45 -13.33
CA ASN A 316 -2.70 15.07 -12.91
C ASN A 316 -3.23 13.94 -13.79
N LEU A 317 -3.26 12.72 -13.23
CA LEU A 317 -3.79 11.54 -13.90
C LEU A 317 -5.30 11.65 -14.19
N PHE A 318 -6.03 12.36 -13.35
CA PHE A 318 -7.49 12.39 -13.32
C PHE A 318 -8.11 13.63 -13.98
N ALA A 319 -7.30 14.61 -14.44
CA ALA A 319 -7.83 15.74 -15.20
C ALA A 319 -8.24 15.29 -16.62
N ASP A 320 -9.16 16.02 -17.24
CA ASP A 320 -9.55 15.83 -18.65
C ASP A 320 -8.41 16.23 -19.61
#